data_a47af520330b31fe42216320dbac1bfd
#
_entry.id   a47af520330b31fe42216320dbac1bfd
#
_cell.length_a   1.000
_cell.length_b   1.000
_cell.length_c   1.000
_cell.angle_alpha   90.00
_cell.angle_beta   90.00
_cell.angle_gamma   90.00
#
_symmetry.space_group_name_H-M   'P 1'
#
loop_
_entity.id
_entity.type
_entity.pdbx_description
1 polymer ?
#
loop_
_entity_poly.entity_id
_entity_poly.type
_entity_poly.pdbx_seq_one_letter_code
_entity_poly.pdbx_strand_id
1 'polypeptide(L)'
;MAKTAAKTTRKKVKKTVIDGVAHIYASFNNTIVTITDRQGNTLSWATSGGSGFRGSRKSTPFAAQVAAERAGEAAKDYGLKNLDVQVKGPGPGRESAVRALNNAGYKITNITDVTP
;
A
#
# COMPACT_ATOMS: atom_id res chain seq x y z
N MET A 1 -2.64 -17.14 15.85
CA MET A 1 -2.64 -16.88 15.56
C MET A 1 -2.63 -16.96 15.22
N ALA A 2 -2.87 -16.99 15.03
CA ALA A 2 -2.97 -16.81 14.63
C ALA A 2 -2.97 -16.92 14.25
N LYS A 3 -3.18 -16.86 14.33
CA LYS A 3 -3.28 -16.74 13.86
C LYS A 3 -3.23 -16.89 13.34
N THR A 4 -3.37 -17.03 13.41
CA THR A 4 -3.47 -16.96 12.75
C THR A 4 -3.71 -17.10 12.15
N ALA A 5 -3.85 -17.37 12.19
CA ALA A 5 -4.15 -17.25 11.54
C ALA A 5 -4.43 -17.26 11.03
N ALA A 6 -4.57 -17.33 10.97
CA ALA A 6 -4.84 -17.05 10.38
C ALA A 6 -4.84 -17.09 9.83
N LYS A 7 -4.88 -17.06 9.89
CA LYS A 7 -4.92 -17.02 9.22
C LYS A 7 -4.90 -17.52 8.54
N THR A 8 -5.11 -17.75 8.51
CA THR A 8 -5.22 -18.03 7.79
C THR A 8 -5.46 -18.41 7.22
N THR A 9 -5.75 -18.50 7.14
CA THR A 9 -5.96 -18.71 6.56
C THR A 9 -6.07 -18.68 5.97
N ARG A 10 -6.44 -18.44 5.96
CA ARG A 10 -6.56 -18.42 5.29
C ARG A 10 -6.33 -18.59 4.39
N LYS A 11 -6.31 -18.96 4.07
CA LYS A 11 -6.10 -19.24 3.25
C LYS A 11 -6.42 -19.49 2.53
N LYS A 12 -6.66 -19.56 2.35
CA LYS A 12 -7.11 -19.79 1.73
C LYS A 12 -7.73 -19.58 0.66
N VAL A 13 -8.45 -19.74 0.86
CA VAL A 13 -9.13 -19.37 -0.37
C VAL A 13 -9.00 -17.89 -0.60
N LYS A 14 -8.12 -17.53 -1.45
CA LYS A 14 -7.95 -16.14 -1.79
C LYS A 14 -8.98 -15.76 -2.81
N LYS A 15 -9.76 -14.78 -2.45
CA LYS A 15 -10.67 -14.15 -3.35
C LYS A 15 -9.88 -13.45 -4.44
N THR A 16 -10.27 -13.60 -5.69
CA THR A 16 -9.64 -12.85 -6.78
C THR A 16 -10.18 -11.43 -6.79
N VAL A 17 -9.28 -10.45 -6.71
CA VAL A 17 -9.64 -9.05 -6.71
C VAL A 17 -8.87 -8.37 -7.84
N ILE A 18 -9.57 -7.93 -8.88
CA ILE A 18 -8.94 -7.29 -10.04
C ILE A 18 -8.74 -5.80 -9.79
N ASP A 19 -9.72 -5.14 -9.20
CA ASP A 19 -9.70 -3.71 -8.94
C ASP A 19 -9.60 -3.46 -7.46
N GLY A 20 -8.63 -2.65 -7.06
CA GLY A 20 -8.46 -2.31 -5.66
C GLY A 20 -8.22 -0.83 -5.46
N VAL A 21 -8.02 -0.46 -4.20
CA VAL A 21 -7.76 0.90 -3.80
C VAL A 21 -6.47 0.91 -3.01
N ALA A 22 -5.55 1.79 -3.38
CA ALA A 22 -4.32 1.99 -2.63
C ALA A 22 -4.47 3.27 -1.81
N HIS A 23 -4.42 3.13 -0.50
CA HIS A 23 -4.51 4.26 0.43
C HIS A 23 -3.11 4.59 0.88
N ILE A 24 -2.61 5.76 0.48
CA ILE A 24 -1.27 6.23 0.83
C ILE A 24 -1.41 7.37 1.82
N TYR A 25 -0.90 7.17 3.02
CA TYR A 25 -0.84 8.23 4.01
C TYR A 25 0.62 8.61 4.22
N ALA A 26 1.00 9.79 3.75
CA ALA A 26 2.37 10.28 3.83
C ALA A 26 2.44 11.43 4.82
N SER A 27 2.96 11.14 6.00
CA SER A 27 3.16 12.16 7.03
C SER A 27 4.62 12.59 7.06
N PHE A 28 4.94 13.54 7.93
CA PHE A 28 6.32 14.01 8.06
C PHE A 28 7.23 12.98 8.72
N ASN A 29 6.69 11.98 9.38
CA ASN A 29 7.51 11.01 10.11
C ASN A 29 7.27 9.57 9.68
N ASN A 30 6.41 9.31 8.69
CA ASN A 30 6.17 7.93 8.24
C ASN A 30 5.34 7.95 6.95
N THR A 31 5.38 6.86 6.22
CA THR A 31 4.48 6.63 5.08
C THR A 31 3.83 5.27 5.28
N ILE A 32 2.52 5.23 5.16
CA ILE A 32 1.73 4.01 5.32
C ILE A 32 0.99 3.76 4.00
N VAL A 33 1.14 2.56 3.46
CA VAL A 33 0.45 2.16 2.24
C VAL A 33 -0.44 0.98 2.57
N THR A 34 -1.73 1.12 2.35
CA THR A 34 -2.71 0.07 2.58
C THR A 34 -3.45 -0.21 1.29
N ILE A 35 -3.49 -1.45 0.86
CA ILE A 35 -4.20 -1.83 -0.36
C ILE A 35 -5.43 -2.63 0.04
N THR A 36 -6.57 -2.19 -0.44
CA THR A 36 -7.86 -2.79 -0.11
C THR A 36 -8.59 -3.17 -1.38
N ASP A 37 -9.65 -3.98 -1.24
CA ASP A 37 -10.60 -4.15 -2.33
C ASP A 37 -11.52 -2.91 -2.34
N ARG A 38 -12.50 -2.91 -3.24
CA ARG A 38 -13.38 -1.74 -3.37
C ARG A 38 -14.37 -1.61 -2.21
N GLN A 39 -14.56 -2.66 -1.44
CA GLN A 39 -15.41 -2.64 -0.27
C GLN A 39 -14.67 -2.18 0.99
N GLY A 40 -13.36 -1.97 0.90
CA GLY A 40 -12.56 -1.51 2.02
C GLY A 40 -11.88 -2.62 2.82
N ASN A 41 -11.95 -3.86 2.35
CA ASN A 41 -11.28 -4.97 3.05
C ASN A 41 -9.79 -4.93 2.73
N THR A 42 -8.97 -4.93 3.77
CA THR A 42 -7.51 -4.83 3.59
C THR A 42 -6.94 -6.11 2.99
N LEU A 43 -6.22 -5.96 1.89
CA LEU A 43 -5.52 -7.07 1.24
C LEU A 43 -4.06 -7.12 1.66
N SER A 44 -3.42 -5.97 1.77
CA SER A 44 -2.03 -5.88 2.22
C SER A 44 -1.75 -4.48 2.72
N TRP A 45 -0.66 -4.34 3.50
CA TRP A 45 -0.23 -3.03 3.95
C TRP A 45 1.25 -3.08 4.27
N ALA A 46 1.89 -1.92 4.24
CA ALA A 46 3.28 -1.78 4.64
C ALA A 46 3.52 -0.34 5.07
N THR A 47 4.50 -0.15 5.92
CA THR A 47 4.90 1.18 6.35
C THR A 47 6.40 1.35 6.15
N SER A 48 6.85 2.61 6.03
CA SER A 48 8.28 2.85 5.92
C SER A 48 9.00 2.41 7.20
N GLY A 49 8.39 2.63 8.37
CA GLY A 49 8.96 2.15 9.63
C GLY A 49 9.09 0.64 9.67
N GLY A 50 8.06 -0.07 9.22
CA GLY A 50 8.08 -1.52 9.15
C GLY A 50 8.99 -2.08 8.08
N SER A 51 9.46 -1.23 7.16
CA SER A 51 10.38 -1.62 6.09
C SER A 51 11.85 -1.40 6.47
N GLY A 52 12.12 -1.09 7.73
CA GLY A 52 13.48 -0.98 8.22
C GLY A 52 14.02 0.43 8.36
N PHE A 53 13.25 1.43 8.02
CA PHE A 53 13.68 2.82 8.15
C PHE A 53 13.38 3.33 9.55
N ARG A 54 14.24 4.19 10.07
CA ARG A 54 14.11 4.69 11.43
C ARG A 54 14.27 6.20 11.46
N GLY A 55 13.62 6.83 12.43
CA GLY A 55 13.73 8.26 12.66
C GLY A 55 13.29 9.04 11.45
N SER A 56 14.04 10.05 11.07
CA SER A 56 13.70 10.91 9.94
C SER A 56 13.72 10.20 8.61
N ARG A 57 14.35 9.04 8.52
CA ARG A 57 14.40 8.28 7.27
C ARG A 57 13.05 7.70 6.89
N LYS A 58 12.14 7.56 7.84
CA LYS A 58 10.80 7.00 7.57
C LYS A 58 9.98 7.87 6.65
N SER A 59 10.25 9.17 6.60
CA SER A 59 9.47 10.10 5.78
C SER A 59 10.12 10.40 4.43
N THR A 60 11.26 9.77 4.10
CA THR A 60 11.93 10.06 2.83
C THR A 60 11.17 9.45 1.65
N PRO A 61 11.33 10.02 0.44
CA PRO A 61 10.72 9.43 -0.76
C PRO A 61 11.17 7.99 -0.99
N PHE A 62 12.42 7.66 -0.71
CA PHE A 62 12.92 6.30 -0.89
C PHE A 62 12.21 5.34 0.07
N ALA A 63 12.02 5.73 1.32
CA ALA A 63 11.31 4.89 2.29
C ALA A 63 9.86 4.66 1.87
N ALA A 64 9.20 5.68 1.33
CA ALA A 64 7.85 5.57 0.83
C ALA A 64 7.78 4.61 -0.37
N GLN A 65 8.78 4.69 -1.24
CA GLN A 65 8.88 3.79 -2.38
C GLN A 65 8.97 2.33 -1.92
N VAL A 66 9.82 2.04 -0.94
CA VAL A 66 9.99 0.68 -0.43
C VAL A 66 8.70 0.18 0.21
N ALA A 67 8.02 1.02 1.00
CA ALA A 67 6.75 0.64 1.61
C ALA A 67 5.71 0.29 0.55
N ALA A 68 5.61 1.12 -0.50
CA ALA A 68 4.65 0.87 -1.57
C ALA A 68 5.00 -0.41 -2.35
N GLU A 69 6.27 -0.65 -2.60
CA GLU A 69 6.71 -1.87 -3.26
C GLU A 69 6.33 -3.11 -2.46
N ARG A 70 6.52 -3.06 -1.15
CA ARG A 70 6.19 -4.20 -0.29
C ARG A 70 4.69 -4.45 -0.24
N ALA A 71 3.89 -3.40 -0.09
CA ALA A 71 2.44 -3.55 -0.08
C ALA A 71 1.94 -4.06 -1.43
N GLY A 72 2.48 -3.54 -2.53
CA GLY A 72 2.09 -3.95 -3.87
C GLY A 72 2.45 -5.40 -4.14
N GLU A 73 3.63 -5.81 -3.73
CA GLU A 73 4.09 -7.19 -3.93
C GLU A 73 3.18 -8.18 -3.21
N ALA A 74 2.83 -7.86 -1.96
CA ALA A 74 1.96 -8.73 -1.17
C ALA A 74 0.55 -8.81 -1.76
N ALA A 75 0.06 -7.74 -2.36
CA ALA A 75 -1.29 -7.72 -2.93
C ALA A 75 -1.39 -8.50 -4.24
N LYS A 76 -0.27 -8.80 -4.89
CA LYS A 76 -0.29 -9.52 -6.16
C LYS A 76 -0.91 -10.91 -6.05
N ASP A 77 -0.84 -11.52 -4.88
CA ASP A 77 -1.42 -12.84 -4.65
C ASP A 77 -2.94 -12.86 -4.88
N TYR A 78 -3.58 -11.71 -4.83
CA TYR A 78 -5.02 -11.62 -5.06
C TYR A 78 -5.39 -11.43 -6.53
N GLY A 79 -4.41 -11.39 -7.42
CA GLY A 79 -4.65 -11.15 -8.84
C GLY A 79 -4.95 -9.71 -9.18
N LEU A 80 -4.63 -8.81 -8.27
CA LEU A 80 -4.94 -7.39 -8.42
C LEU A 80 -4.20 -6.80 -9.62
N LYS A 81 -4.88 -6.00 -10.41
CA LYS A 81 -4.31 -5.40 -11.63
C LYS A 81 -4.45 -3.89 -11.67
N ASN A 82 -5.57 -3.37 -11.20
CA ASN A 82 -5.87 -1.95 -11.29
C ASN A 82 -5.98 -1.36 -9.90
N LEU A 83 -5.44 -0.16 -9.72
CA LEU A 83 -5.51 0.54 -8.45
C LEU A 83 -6.05 1.94 -8.63
N ASP A 84 -7.04 2.27 -7.83
CA ASP A 84 -7.50 3.63 -7.60
C ASP A 84 -6.70 4.14 -6.41
N VAL A 85 -5.91 5.19 -6.59
CA VAL A 85 -4.99 5.65 -5.54
C VAL A 85 -5.58 6.84 -4.81
N GLN A 86 -5.62 6.76 -3.50
CA GLN A 86 -6.02 7.87 -2.65
C GLN A 86 -4.82 8.27 -1.79
N VAL A 87 -4.42 9.52 -1.91
CA VAL A 87 -3.24 10.04 -1.23
C VAL A 87 -3.67 11.05 -0.17
N LYS A 88 -3.14 10.90 1.02
CA LYS A 88 -3.45 11.78 2.14
C LYS A 88 -2.17 12.17 2.87
N GLY A 89 -2.10 13.41 3.31
CA GLY A 89 -1.02 13.89 4.13
C GLY A 89 0.00 14.72 3.37
N PRO A 90 0.76 15.55 4.09
CA PRO A 90 1.67 16.50 3.48
C PRO A 90 3.10 15.98 3.30
N GLY A 91 3.36 14.73 3.64
CA GLY A 91 4.72 14.19 3.65
C GLY A 91 5.35 14.07 2.28
N PRO A 92 6.68 13.95 2.21
CA PRO A 92 7.39 13.94 0.93
C PRO A 92 7.31 12.62 0.16
N GLY A 93 6.69 11.59 0.74
CA GLY A 93 6.63 10.27 0.11
C GLY A 93 5.49 10.05 -0.87
N ARG A 94 4.64 11.05 -1.09
CA ARG A 94 3.41 10.88 -1.86
C ARG A 94 3.65 10.36 -3.27
N GLU A 95 4.43 11.12 -4.04
CA GLU A 95 4.67 10.76 -5.44
C GLU A 95 5.47 9.49 -5.60
N SER A 96 6.46 9.30 -4.72
CA SER A 96 7.31 8.11 -4.77
C SER A 96 6.51 6.83 -4.56
N ALA A 97 5.55 6.87 -3.64
CA ALA A 97 4.69 5.72 -3.37
C ALA A 97 3.80 5.40 -4.58
N VAL A 98 3.20 6.42 -5.20
CA VAL A 98 2.37 6.22 -6.39
C VAL A 98 3.21 5.63 -7.53
N ARG A 99 4.38 6.21 -7.75
CA ARG A 99 5.28 5.76 -8.81
C ARG A 99 5.71 4.31 -8.59
N ALA A 100 5.99 3.95 -7.34
CA ALA A 100 6.39 2.57 -7.02
C ALA A 100 5.29 1.57 -7.33
N LEU A 101 4.04 1.90 -7.05
CA LEU A 101 2.91 1.03 -7.37
C LEU A 101 2.77 0.86 -8.89
N ASN A 102 2.94 1.95 -9.64
CA ASN A 102 2.91 1.87 -11.09
C ASN A 102 4.05 0.99 -11.63
N ASN A 103 5.24 1.16 -11.08
CA ASN A 103 6.42 0.37 -11.49
C ASN A 103 6.29 -1.10 -11.11
N ALA A 104 5.49 -1.42 -10.10
CA ALA A 104 5.24 -2.80 -9.71
C ALA A 104 4.31 -3.55 -10.67
N GLY A 105 3.78 -2.85 -11.66
CA GLY A 105 2.95 -3.46 -12.69
C GLY A 105 1.47 -3.17 -12.56
N TYR A 106 1.06 -2.37 -11.59
CA TYR A 106 -0.35 -2.01 -11.45
C TYR A 106 -0.71 -0.88 -12.39
N LYS A 107 -1.92 -0.95 -12.94
CA LYS A 107 -2.46 0.14 -13.71
C LYS A 107 -3.13 1.11 -12.74
N ILE A 108 -2.66 2.34 -12.71
CA ILE A 108 -3.25 3.37 -11.87
C ILE A 108 -4.41 4.00 -12.63
N THR A 109 -5.63 3.76 -12.16
CA THR A 109 -6.83 4.21 -12.87
C THR A 109 -7.26 5.60 -12.46
N ASN A 110 -6.89 6.01 -11.24
CA ASN A 110 -7.25 7.33 -10.75
C ASN A 110 -6.34 7.68 -9.58
N ILE A 111 -6.08 8.96 -9.38
CA ILE A 111 -5.33 9.44 -8.24
C ILE A 111 -6.13 10.57 -7.61
N THR A 112 -6.53 10.39 -6.37
CA THR A 112 -7.30 11.39 -5.64
C THR A 112 -6.51 11.85 -4.44
N ASP A 113 -6.33 13.15 -4.32
CA ASP A 113 -5.70 13.73 -3.15
C ASP A 113 -6.81 14.08 -2.15
N VAL A 114 -6.81 13.39 -1.01
CA VAL A 114 -7.82 13.59 0.01
C VAL A 114 -7.30 14.38 1.20
N THR A 115 -6.25 15.14 1.00
CA THR A 115 -5.71 16.01 2.04
C THR A 115 -6.71 17.11 2.37
N PRO A 116 -7.08 17.27 3.64
CA PRO A 116 -8.04 18.32 4.03
C PRO A 116 -7.47 19.71 3.86
#